data_f833e963cca78bd80793c9a90e0e6170
#
_entry.id   f833e963cca78bd80793c9a90e0e6170
#
_cell.length_a   1.000
_cell.length_b   1.000
_cell.length_c   1.000
_cell.angle_alpha   90.00
_cell.angle_beta   90.00
_cell.angle_gamma   90.00
#
_symmetry.space_group_name_H-M   'P 1'
#
loop_
_entity.id
_entity.type
_entity.pdbx_description
1 polymer ?
#
loop_
_entity_poly.entity_id
_entity_poly.type
_entity_poly.pdbx_seq_one_letter_code
_entity_poly.pdbx_strand_id
1 'polypeptide(L)'
;MINAPWWDYAQYPAFFLLGAIVSLINSIAGGGSTLSLPIMIFLGMPATVANGTNRIGLIIGNFSSAINLMKHGYLNKKIFLQLLIPTIVGTCIGACVLVNIGDRAFQAILACVICLVVVMSNLRKDILGKPPATPPEKLTWKGAIGFAMISIYGCIVQVGVGFVQIFGLTRYTGLEPIRVNALKNALTNVFLIISTTVLGIAGKIDWPIAIVMAAGAWLGGYCGSFLQRKKGNKFIQHFVSACSIAMAIYLVVDLVIS
;
A
#
# COMPACT_ATOMS: atom_id res chain seq x y z
N MET A 1 -3.38 23.86 -14.92
CA MET A 1 -3.47 24.46 -13.56
C MET A 1 -4.72 25.31 -13.51
N ILE A 2 -5.69 24.97 -12.68
CA ILE A 2 -6.86 25.81 -12.42
C ILE A 2 -6.40 26.87 -11.41
N ASN A 3 -5.91 27.99 -11.92
CA ASN A 3 -5.51 29.14 -11.09
C ASN A 3 -6.73 29.91 -10.58
N ALA A 4 -7.51 29.29 -9.69
CA ALA A 4 -8.59 29.98 -8.99
C ALA A 4 -8.23 30.06 -7.49
N PRO A 5 -8.31 31.24 -6.84
CA PRO A 5 -7.94 31.40 -5.42
C PRO A 5 -8.67 30.47 -4.47
N TRP A 6 -9.91 30.04 -4.81
CA TRP A 6 -10.69 29.09 -4.01
C TRP A 6 -10.16 27.66 -4.10
N TRP A 7 -9.50 27.26 -5.19
CA TRP A 7 -8.89 25.93 -5.35
C TRP A 7 -7.75 25.72 -4.36
N ASP A 8 -6.97 26.76 -4.09
CA ASP A 8 -5.86 26.68 -3.14
C ASP A 8 -6.33 26.32 -1.72
N TYR A 9 -7.55 26.75 -1.35
CA TYR A 9 -8.14 26.38 -0.05
C TYR A 9 -8.93 25.08 -0.10
N ALA A 10 -9.62 24.78 -1.20
CA ALA A 10 -10.43 23.55 -1.36
C ALA A 10 -9.58 22.28 -1.52
N GLN A 11 -8.34 22.41 -2.00
CA GLN A 11 -7.47 21.25 -2.16
C GLN A 11 -7.12 20.57 -0.83
N TYR A 12 -6.91 21.30 0.26
CA TYR A 12 -6.55 20.70 1.55
C TYR A 12 -7.64 19.77 2.12
N PRO A 13 -8.92 20.17 2.21
CA PRO A 13 -9.98 19.23 2.58
C PRO A 13 -10.09 18.03 1.65
N ALA A 14 -9.89 18.21 0.33
CA ALA A 14 -9.92 17.12 -0.63
C ALA A 14 -8.79 16.11 -0.38
N PHE A 15 -7.55 16.59 -0.17
CA PHE A 15 -6.41 15.72 0.16
C PHE A 15 -6.55 15.06 1.55
N PHE A 16 -7.14 15.73 2.53
CA PHE A 16 -7.47 15.11 3.81
C PHE A 16 -8.42 13.93 3.64
N LEU A 17 -9.52 14.12 2.91
CA LEU A 17 -10.49 13.05 2.62
C LEU A 17 -9.86 11.94 1.78
N LEU A 18 -9.06 12.28 0.78
CA LEU A 18 -8.32 11.32 -0.02
C LEU A 18 -7.40 10.47 0.88
N GLY A 19 -6.65 11.09 1.77
CA GLY A 19 -5.81 10.42 2.75
C GLY A 19 -6.60 9.45 3.64
N ALA A 20 -7.77 9.88 4.14
CA ALA A 20 -8.63 9.06 4.98
C ALA A 20 -9.18 7.84 4.23
N ILE A 21 -9.73 8.02 3.03
CA ILE A 21 -10.30 6.94 2.21
C ILE A 21 -9.21 5.96 1.77
N VAL A 22 -8.11 6.48 1.25
CA VAL A 22 -6.97 5.67 0.78
C VAL A 22 -6.39 4.83 1.91
N SER A 23 -6.22 5.43 3.09
CA SER A 23 -5.66 4.72 4.24
C SER A 23 -6.63 3.67 4.81
N LEU A 24 -7.94 3.95 4.83
CA LEU A 24 -8.96 2.97 5.20
C LEU A 24 -8.90 1.75 4.27
N ILE A 25 -8.92 1.97 2.96
CA ILE A 25 -8.82 0.90 1.95
C ILE A 25 -7.50 0.15 2.12
N ASN A 26 -6.38 0.89 2.26
CA ASN A 26 -5.06 0.29 2.33
C ASN A 26 -4.85 -0.56 3.60
N SER A 27 -5.42 -0.15 4.74
CA SER A 27 -5.32 -0.91 5.99
C SER A 27 -6.00 -2.28 5.88
N ILE A 28 -7.11 -2.38 5.14
CA ILE A 28 -7.90 -3.61 4.99
C ILE A 28 -7.43 -4.45 3.80
N ALA A 29 -7.31 -3.82 2.62
CA ALA A 29 -7.08 -4.50 1.34
C ALA A 29 -5.66 -4.30 0.78
N GLY A 30 -5.00 -3.18 1.11
CA GLY A 30 -3.65 -2.89 0.65
C GLY A 30 -3.54 -2.26 -0.74
N GLY A 31 -4.67 -1.83 -1.34
CA GLY A 31 -4.75 -1.25 -2.69
C GLY A 31 -4.98 0.26 -2.75
N GLY A 32 -4.90 0.97 -1.63
CA GLY A 32 -5.23 2.40 -1.57
C GLY A 32 -4.43 3.29 -2.51
N SER A 33 -3.16 3.00 -2.73
CA SER A 33 -2.28 3.78 -3.61
C SER A 33 -2.68 3.75 -5.08
N THR A 34 -3.46 2.77 -5.50
CA THR A 34 -3.99 2.67 -6.87
C THR A 34 -5.02 3.74 -7.16
N LEU A 35 -5.68 4.23 -6.10
CA LEU A 35 -6.62 5.33 -6.21
C LEU A 35 -5.89 6.68 -6.07
N SER A 36 -5.00 6.83 -5.08
CA SER A 36 -4.38 8.12 -4.78
C SER A 36 -3.42 8.60 -5.85
N LEU A 37 -2.56 7.72 -6.41
CA LEU A 37 -1.53 8.16 -7.36
C LEU A 37 -2.13 8.71 -8.67
N PRO A 38 -3.08 8.04 -9.35
CA PRO A 38 -3.73 8.61 -10.52
C PRO A 38 -4.43 9.92 -10.24
N ILE A 39 -5.14 10.06 -9.10
CA ILE A 39 -5.80 11.31 -8.72
C ILE A 39 -4.79 12.45 -8.56
N MET A 40 -3.68 12.22 -7.85
CA MET A 40 -2.65 13.23 -7.63
C MET A 40 -1.97 13.64 -8.96
N ILE A 41 -1.70 12.68 -9.84
CA ILE A 41 -1.12 12.94 -11.17
C ILE A 41 -2.11 13.70 -12.05
N PHE A 42 -3.39 13.33 -12.03
CA PHE A 42 -4.45 14.02 -12.76
C PHE A 42 -4.60 15.48 -12.30
N LEU A 43 -4.39 15.74 -10.99
CA LEU A 43 -4.36 17.10 -10.43
C LEU A 43 -3.08 17.89 -10.80
N GLY A 44 -2.21 17.33 -11.65
CA GLY A 44 -1.02 17.99 -12.19
C GLY A 44 0.26 17.79 -11.38
N MET A 45 0.25 16.90 -10.37
CA MET A 45 1.47 16.59 -9.61
C MET A 45 2.40 15.69 -10.44
N PRO A 46 3.71 16.00 -10.53
CA PRO A 46 4.67 15.09 -11.16
C PRO A 46 4.61 13.69 -10.52
N ALA A 47 4.68 12.64 -11.33
CA ALA A 47 4.41 11.27 -10.87
C ALA A 47 5.35 10.81 -9.74
N THR A 48 6.64 11.20 -9.79
CA THR A 48 7.60 10.88 -8.73
C THR A 48 7.30 11.65 -7.45
N VAL A 49 6.82 12.90 -7.53
CA VAL A 49 6.41 13.72 -6.38
C VAL A 49 5.11 13.17 -5.78
N ALA A 50 4.13 12.80 -6.61
CA ALA A 50 2.91 12.13 -6.17
C ALA A 50 3.23 10.84 -5.39
N ASN A 51 4.16 10.03 -5.91
CA ASN A 51 4.63 8.81 -5.26
C ASN A 51 5.27 9.09 -3.88
N GLY A 52 6.14 10.11 -3.79
CA GLY A 52 6.78 10.49 -2.54
C GLY A 52 5.78 11.05 -1.51
N THR A 53 4.93 11.98 -1.93
CA THR A 53 3.92 12.64 -1.11
C THR A 53 2.91 11.66 -0.53
N ASN A 54 2.40 10.75 -1.36
CA ASN A 54 1.45 9.71 -0.95
C ASN A 54 2.00 8.78 0.15
N ARG A 55 3.33 8.53 0.16
CA ARG A 55 3.96 7.64 1.14
C ARG A 55 3.83 8.13 2.57
N ILE A 56 3.88 9.45 2.80
CA ILE A 56 3.72 10.02 4.15
C ILE A 56 2.33 9.66 4.71
N GLY A 57 1.27 9.85 3.91
CA GLY A 57 -0.07 9.45 4.30
C GLY A 57 -0.16 7.95 4.59
N LEU A 58 0.44 7.12 3.75
CA LEU A 58 0.43 5.66 3.95
C LEU A 58 1.22 5.20 5.18
N ILE A 59 2.38 5.83 5.48
CA ILE A 59 3.13 5.55 6.71
C ILE A 59 2.23 5.79 7.93
N ILE A 60 1.63 6.98 8.00
CA ILE A 60 0.81 7.38 9.14
C ILE A 60 -0.43 6.50 9.27
N GLY A 61 -1.11 6.20 8.17
CA GLY A 61 -2.30 5.34 8.16
C GLY A 61 -2.00 3.89 8.51
N ASN A 62 -0.93 3.31 7.93
CA ASN A 62 -0.50 1.96 8.29
C ASN A 62 0.00 1.86 9.72
N PHE A 63 0.68 2.90 10.22
CA PHE A 63 1.14 2.98 11.61
C PHE A 63 -0.04 3.01 12.58
N SER A 64 -1.04 3.85 12.31
CA SER A 64 -2.30 3.91 13.07
C SER A 64 -2.99 2.53 13.12
N SER A 65 -3.12 1.88 11.95
CA SER A 65 -3.71 0.55 11.84
C SER A 65 -2.87 -0.52 12.56
N ALA A 66 -1.56 -0.54 12.36
CA ALA A 66 -0.66 -1.52 12.95
C ALA A 66 -0.65 -1.43 14.49
N ILE A 67 -0.57 -0.22 15.05
CA ILE A 67 -0.66 0.00 16.51
C ILE A 67 -1.99 -0.52 17.06
N ASN A 68 -3.10 -0.19 16.41
CA ASN A 68 -4.41 -0.63 16.86
C ASN A 68 -4.53 -2.15 16.86
N LEU A 69 -4.09 -2.83 15.78
CA LEU A 69 -4.09 -4.28 15.71
C LEU A 69 -3.09 -4.94 16.67
N MET A 70 -1.92 -4.32 16.86
CA MET A 70 -0.91 -4.79 17.82
C MET A 70 -1.40 -4.71 19.26
N LYS A 71 -2.04 -3.61 19.67
CA LYS A 71 -2.64 -3.45 21.01
C LYS A 71 -3.68 -4.52 21.33
N HIS A 72 -4.32 -5.09 20.31
CA HIS A 72 -5.31 -6.16 20.46
C HIS A 72 -4.73 -7.56 20.18
N GLY A 73 -3.40 -7.73 20.15
CA GLY A 73 -2.74 -9.04 20.08
C GLY A 73 -2.77 -9.71 18.69
N TYR A 74 -3.08 -8.98 17.62
CA TYR A 74 -3.10 -9.57 16.28
C TYR A 74 -1.73 -9.62 15.59
N LEU A 75 -0.73 -8.86 16.05
CA LEU A 75 0.60 -8.89 15.46
C LEU A 75 1.42 -10.08 15.97
N ASN A 76 1.83 -10.97 15.07
CA ASN A 76 2.80 -12.01 15.37
C ASN A 76 4.22 -11.45 15.29
N LYS A 77 4.80 -11.11 16.45
CA LYS A 77 6.14 -10.51 16.56
C LYS A 77 7.24 -11.43 16.01
N LYS A 78 7.13 -12.76 16.20
CA LYS A 78 8.13 -13.73 15.71
C LYS A 78 8.23 -13.69 14.19
N ILE A 79 7.09 -13.77 13.51
CA ILE A 79 7.04 -13.72 12.05
C ILE A 79 7.46 -12.35 11.53
N PHE A 80 7.04 -11.26 12.20
CA PHE A 80 7.47 -9.90 11.84
C PHE A 80 9.00 -9.78 11.85
N LEU A 81 9.66 -10.23 12.92
CA LEU A 81 11.12 -10.17 13.02
C LEU A 81 11.83 -11.04 11.98
N GLN A 82 11.28 -12.20 11.65
CA GLN A 82 11.84 -13.06 10.61
C GLN A 82 11.77 -12.41 9.21
N LEU A 83 10.70 -11.66 8.93
CA LEU A 83 10.49 -10.99 7.64
C LEU A 83 11.14 -9.61 7.58
N LEU A 84 11.58 -9.07 8.70
CA LEU A 84 12.18 -7.73 8.78
C LEU A 84 13.46 -7.61 7.95
N ILE A 85 14.39 -8.56 8.09
CA ILE A 85 15.68 -8.55 7.37
C ILE A 85 15.46 -8.61 5.85
N PRO A 86 14.75 -9.58 5.28
CA PRO A 86 14.51 -9.61 3.84
C PRO A 86 13.75 -8.38 3.35
N THR A 87 12.86 -7.80 4.16
CA THR A 87 12.17 -6.54 3.82
C THR A 87 13.16 -5.38 3.73
N ILE A 88 14.05 -5.22 4.68
CA ILE A 88 15.08 -4.15 4.66
C ILE A 88 16.00 -4.33 3.46
N VAL A 89 16.55 -5.53 3.27
CA VAL A 89 17.47 -5.81 2.15
C VAL A 89 16.80 -5.51 0.81
N GLY A 90 15.60 -6.03 0.58
CA GLY A 90 14.84 -5.74 -0.64
C GLY A 90 14.57 -4.25 -0.83
N THR A 91 14.22 -3.55 0.26
CA THR A 91 13.96 -2.10 0.19
C THR A 91 15.22 -1.31 -0.16
N CYS A 92 16.37 -1.65 0.41
CA CYS A 92 17.64 -0.98 0.08
C CYS A 92 18.00 -1.15 -1.41
N ILE A 93 17.80 -2.35 -1.95
CA ILE A 93 17.99 -2.60 -3.40
C ILE A 93 17.00 -1.77 -4.21
N GLY A 94 15.71 -1.78 -3.85
CA GLY A 94 14.67 -1.00 -4.52
C GLY A 94 14.91 0.51 -4.46
N ALA A 95 15.46 1.01 -3.35
CA ALA A 95 15.77 2.42 -3.15
C ALA A 95 16.86 2.92 -4.11
N CYS A 96 17.89 2.09 -4.36
CA CYS A 96 18.93 2.42 -5.35
C CYS A 96 18.36 2.60 -6.75
N VAL A 97 17.33 1.83 -7.10
CA VAL A 97 16.63 1.97 -8.39
C VAL A 97 15.71 3.19 -8.38
N LEU A 98 14.95 3.38 -7.31
CA LEU A 98 13.93 4.44 -7.18
C LEU A 98 14.50 5.85 -7.36
N VAL A 99 15.69 6.13 -6.86
CA VAL A 99 16.34 7.46 -6.94
C VAL A 99 16.65 7.85 -8.37
N ASN A 100 16.98 6.87 -9.21
CA ASN A 100 17.43 7.10 -10.58
C ASN A 100 16.30 7.07 -11.62
N ILE A 101 15.05 6.82 -11.18
CA ILE A 101 13.90 6.78 -12.09
C ILE A 101 13.38 8.20 -12.35
N GLY A 102 13.36 8.61 -13.63
CA GLY A 102 12.72 9.85 -14.06
C GLY A 102 11.19 9.73 -14.15
N ASP A 103 10.48 10.86 -14.19
CA ASP A 103 9.01 10.91 -14.19
C ASP A 103 8.38 10.09 -15.33
N ARG A 104 8.89 10.20 -16.57
CA ARG A 104 8.36 9.44 -17.72
C ARG A 104 8.51 7.92 -17.54
N ALA A 105 9.67 7.47 -17.06
CA ALA A 105 9.90 6.06 -16.81
C ALA A 105 9.02 5.56 -15.66
N PHE A 106 8.86 6.36 -14.60
CA PHE A 106 7.98 6.03 -13.49
C PHE A 106 6.50 5.94 -13.93
N GLN A 107 6.00 6.88 -14.74
CA GLN A 107 4.65 6.82 -15.31
C GLN A 107 4.42 5.56 -16.14
N ALA A 108 5.36 5.19 -17.00
CA ALA A 108 5.27 3.98 -17.80
C ALA A 108 5.24 2.71 -16.92
N ILE A 109 6.11 2.63 -15.92
CA ILE A 109 6.11 1.53 -14.95
C ILE A 109 4.79 1.49 -14.18
N LEU A 110 4.30 2.63 -13.74
CA LEU A 110 3.03 2.74 -13.01
C LEU A 110 1.87 2.24 -13.86
N ALA A 111 1.76 2.66 -15.12
CA ALA A 111 0.73 2.21 -16.05
C ALA A 111 0.79 0.69 -16.27
N CYS A 112 1.98 0.14 -16.55
CA CYS A 112 2.17 -1.30 -16.71
C CYS A 112 1.77 -2.09 -15.46
N VAL A 113 2.14 -1.60 -14.27
CA VAL A 113 1.82 -2.25 -13.00
C VAL A 113 0.32 -2.18 -12.72
N ILE A 114 -0.31 -1.05 -12.96
CA ILE A 114 -1.75 -0.90 -12.84
C ILE A 114 -2.46 -1.92 -13.73
N CYS A 115 -2.11 -2.00 -15.02
CA CYS A 115 -2.66 -3.00 -15.94
C CYS A 115 -2.43 -4.44 -15.45
N LEU A 116 -1.22 -4.75 -14.96
CA LEU A 116 -0.90 -6.08 -14.42
C LEU A 116 -1.75 -6.44 -13.20
N VAL A 117 -1.93 -5.51 -12.26
CA VAL A 117 -2.76 -5.71 -11.05
C VAL A 117 -4.21 -5.97 -11.45
N VAL A 118 -4.73 -5.29 -12.47
CA VAL A 118 -6.07 -5.53 -13.04
C VAL A 118 -6.20 -6.92 -13.60
N VAL A 119 -5.29 -7.30 -14.49
CA VAL A 119 -5.30 -8.62 -15.10
C VAL A 119 -5.22 -9.72 -14.04
N MET A 120 -4.33 -9.56 -13.07
CA MET A 120 -4.20 -10.50 -11.96
C MET A 120 -5.44 -10.58 -11.07
N SER A 121 -6.11 -9.47 -10.79
CA SER A 121 -7.33 -9.44 -9.97
C SER A 121 -8.51 -10.12 -10.69
N ASN A 122 -8.58 -10.02 -12.02
CA ASN A 122 -9.62 -10.67 -12.81
C ASN A 122 -9.39 -12.18 -13.02
N LEU A 123 -8.14 -12.61 -13.10
CA LEU A 123 -7.80 -14.01 -13.36
C LEU A 123 -7.90 -14.92 -12.14
N ARG A 124 -7.92 -14.38 -10.91
CA ARG A 124 -7.92 -15.17 -9.69
C ARG A 124 -9.11 -14.81 -8.79
N LYS A 125 -10.13 -15.67 -8.81
CA LYS A 125 -11.26 -15.61 -7.87
C LYS A 125 -10.86 -15.88 -6.40
N ASP A 126 -9.68 -16.47 -6.14
CA ASP A 126 -9.13 -16.76 -4.81
C ASP A 126 -7.83 -15.98 -4.56
N ILE A 127 -7.93 -14.66 -4.39
CA ILE A 127 -6.77 -13.79 -4.11
C ILE A 127 -6.07 -14.15 -2.79
N LEU A 128 -6.79 -14.75 -1.84
CA LEU A 128 -6.21 -15.11 -0.53
C LEU A 128 -5.42 -16.41 -0.54
N GLY A 129 -5.52 -17.22 -1.61
CA GLY A 129 -4.85 -18.51 -1.70
C GLY A 129 -5.30 -19.51 -0.63
N LYS A 130 -5.04 -20.79 -0.83
CA LYS A 130 -5.24 -21.77 0.23
C LYS A 130 -4.07 -21.66 1.22
N PRO A 131 -4.33 -21.46 2.54
CA PRO A 131 -3.28 -21.45 3.54
C PRO A 131 -2.58 -22.82 3.58
N PRO A 132 -1.29 -22.87 3.96
CA PRO A 132 -0.63 -24.15 4.19
C PRO A 132 -1.32 -24.89 5.33
N ALA A 133 -1.37 -26.22 5.25
CA ALA A 133 -1.96 -27.07 6.30
C ALA A 133 -1.24 -26.89 7.65
N THR A 134 0.07 -26.62 7.59
CA THR A 134 0.91 -26.30 8.76
C THR A 134 1.76 -25.08 8.44
N PRO A 135 1.65 -23.99 9.22
CA PRO A 135 2.52 -22.84 9.05
C PRO A 135 3.98 -23.21 9.30
N PRO A 136 4.93 -22.74 8.50
CA PRO A 136 6.34 -23.01 8.74
C PRO A 136 6.79 -22.30 10.02
N GLU A 137 7.49 -23.05 10.90
CA GLU A 137 8.05 -22.48 12.14
C GLU A 137 9.16 -21.47 11.91
N LYS A 138 9.89 -21.61 10.81
CA LYS A 138 11.02 -20.75 10.42
C LYS A 138 10.86 -20.27 8.98
N LEU A 139 11.36 -19.05 8.73
CA LEU A 139 11.42 -18.51 7.39
C LEU A 139 12.31 -19.38 6.50
N THR A 140 11.72 -19.88 5.40
CA THR A 140 12.48 -20.59 4.39
C THR A 140 13.25 -19.59 3.51
N TRP A 141 14.39 -20.00 2.93
CA TRP A 141 15.15 -19.14 2.02
C TRP A 141 14.30 -18.66 0.82
N LYS A 142 13.38 -19.50 0.31
CA LYS A 142 12.42 -19.13 -0.74
C LYS A 142 11.45 -18.05 -0.26
N GLY A 143 10.97 -18.13 0.98
CA GLY A 143 10.15 -17.10 1.61
C GLY A 143 10.91 -15.79 1.79
N ALA A 144 12.17 -15.84 2.22
CA ALA A 144 13.00 -14.67 2.37
C ALA A 144 13.21 -13.93 1.03
N ILE A 145 13.57 -14.65 -0.03
CA ILE A 145 13.71 -14.08 -1.37
C ILE A 145 12.39 -13.50 -1.87
N GLY A 146 11.28 -14.22 -1.71
CA GLY A 146 9.95 -13.74 -2.10
C GLY A 146 9.59 -12.41 -1.42
N PHE A 147 9.84 -12.30 -0.10
CA PHE A 147 9.58 -11.04 0.62
C PHE A 147 10.56 -9.93 0.27
N ALA A 148 11.82 -10.23 0.00
CA ALA A 148 12.77 -9.25 -0.53
C ALA A 148 12.30 -8.69 -1.88
N MET A 149 11.84 -9.54 -2.80
CA MET A 149 11.29 -9.11 -4.10
C MET A 149 10.01 -8.27 -3.95
N ILE A 150 9.11 -8.66 -3.05
CA ILE A 150 7.92 -7.85 -2.74
C ILE A 150 8.33 -6.48 -2.21
N SER A 151 9.38 -6.40 -1.42
CA SER A 151 9.87 -5.14 -0.85
C SER A 151 10.59 -4.26 -1.88
N ILE A 152 11.33 -4.85 -2.83
CA ILE A 152 11.88 -4.14 -4.01
C ILE A 152 10.73 -3.48 -4.78
N TYR A 153 9.72 -4.27 -5.14
CA TYR A 153 8.55 -3.80 -5.85
C TYR A 153 7.81 -2.69 -5.09
N GLY A 154 7.53 -2.92 -3.80
CA GLY A 154 6.86 -1.95 -2.94
C GLY A 154 7.64 -0.66 -2.73
N CYS A 155 8.97 -0.74 -2.71
CA CYS A 155 9.85 0.41 -2.66
C CYS A 155 9.76 1.26 -3.93
N ILE A 156 9.72 0.65 -5.10
CA ILE A 156 9.72 1.37 -6.38
C ILE A 156 8.33 1.92 -6.70
N VAL A 157 7.32 1.07 -6.79
CA VAL A 157 6.00 1.43 -7.35
C VAL A 157 4.93 1.62 -6.29
N GLN A 158 4.95 0.82 -5.22
CA GLN A 158 4.00 0.86 -4.12
C GLN A 158 2.54 0.45 -4.46
N VAL A 159 2.08 0.69 -5.70
CA VAL A 159 0.71 0.38 -6.14
C VAL A 159 0.43 -1.11 -6.06
N GLY A 160 -0.67 -1.51 -5.41
CA GLY A 160 -1.07 -2.91 -5.32
C GLY A 160 -0.17 -3.81 -4.47
N VAL A 161 0.93 -3.30 -3.89
CA VAL A 161 1.85 -4.10 -3.08
C VAL A 161 1.17 -4.77 -1.90
N GLY A 162 0.16 -4.14 -1.32
CA GLY A 162 -0.59 -4.70 -0.21
C GLY A 162 -1.34 -5.98 -0.58
N PHE A 163 -1.87 -6.10 -1.80
CA PHE A 163 -2.47 -7.35 -2.29
C PHE A 163 -1.43 -8.46 -2.41
N VAL A 164 -0.26 -8.13 -2.96
CA VAL A 164 0.84 -9.09 -3.11
C VAL A 164 1.35 -9.55 -1.74
N GLN A 165 1.46 -8.62 -0.77
CA GLN A 165 1.81 -8.93 0.61
C GLN A 165 0.76 -9.80 1.30
N ILE A 166 -0.53 -9.49 1.17
CA ILE A 166 -1.62 -10.31 1.75
C ILE A 166 -1.54 -11.71 1.18
N PHE A 167 -1.42 -11.87 -0.15
CA PHE A 167 -1.28 -13.17 -0.79
C PHE A 167 -0.05 -13.93 -0.28
N GLY A 168 1.12 -13.28 -0.31
CA GLY A 168 2.38 -13.89 0.15
C GLY A 168 2.33 -14.28 1.63
N LEU A 169 1.83 -13.40 2.50
CA LEU A 169 1.70 -13.68 3.93
C LEU A 169 0.71 -14.80 4.21
N THR A 170 -0.47 -14.78 3.58
CA THR A 170 -1.48 -15.87 3.75
C THR A 170 -0.90 -17.19 3.30
N ARG A 171 -0.26 -17.23 2.13
CA ARG A 171 0.33 -18.43 1.55
C ARG A 171 1.50 -18.97 2.37
N TYR A 172 2.29 -18.06 2.95
CA TYR A 172 3.47 -18.42 3.73
C TYR A 172 3.14 -18.77 5.18
N THR A 173 2.25 -17.99 5.84
CA THR A 173 2.05 -18.09 7.29
C THR A 173 0.83 -18.91 7.70
N GLY A 174 -0.17 -19.04 6.83
CA GLY A 174 -1.46 -19.66 7.15
C GLY A 174 -2.27 -18.93 8.22
N LEU A 175 -1.89 -17.69 8.57
CA LEU A 175 -2.56 -16.90 9.58
C LEU A 175 -3.93 -16.42 9.10
N GLU A 176 -4.79 -16.12 10.06
CA GLU A 176 -6.08 -15.47 9.80
C GLU A 176 -5.92 -14.09 9.13
N PRO A 177 -6.86 -13.67 8.28
CA PRO A 177 -6.77 -12.42 7.52
C PRO A 177 -6.44 -11.19 8.35
N ILE A 178 -6.99 -11.06 9.56
CA ILE A 178 -6.71 -9.93 10.45
C ILE A 178 -5.25 -9.92 10.93
N ARG A 179 -4.67 -11.08 11.23
CA ARG A 179 -3.27 -11.23 11.61
C ARG A 179 -2.33 -10.98 10.43
N VAL A 180 -2.72 -11.42 9.23
CA VAL A 180 -2.03 -11.11 7.98
C VAL A 180 -2.00 -9.61 7.74
N ASN A 181 -3.12 -8.91 7.93
CA ASN A 181 -3.18 -7.45 7.79
C ASN A 181 -2.33 -6.72 8.83
N ALA A 182 -2.27 -7.21 10.07
CA ALA A 182 -1.38 -6.64 11.09
C ALA A 182 0.09 -6.73 10.67
N LEU A 183 0.54 -7.89 10.18
CA LEU A 183 1.89 -8.09 9.64
C LEU A 183 2.14 -7.25 8.41
N LYS A 184 1.21 -7.23 7.45
CA LYS A 184 1.29 -6.42 6.24
C LYS A 184 1.50 -4.94 6.60
N ASN A 185 0.66 -4.36 7.44
CA ASN A 185 0.75 -2.95 7.78
C ASN A 185 2.08 -2.61 8.49
N ALA A 186 2.57 -3.49 9.36
CA ALA A 186 3.86 -3.32 10.02
C ALA A 186 5.05 -3.41 9.04
N LEU A 187 5.08 -4.43 8.17
CA LEU A 187 6.14 -4.63 7.17
C LEU A 187 6.12 -3.55 6.09
N THR A 188 4.92 -3.11 5.69
CA THR A 188 4.75 -1.99 4.75
C THR A 188 5.41 -0.73 5.29
N ASN A 189 5.26 -0.42 6.58
CA ASN A 189 5.91 0.74 7.18
C ASN A 189 7.43 0.68 7.11
N VAL A 190 8.03 -0.50 7.23
CA VAL A 190 9.49 -0.64 7.14
C VAL A 190 10.00 -0.16 5.79
N PHE A 191 9.43 -0.66 4.68
CA PHE A 191 9.90 -0.23 3.37
C PHE A 191 9.45 1.19 3.01
N LEU A 192 8.28 1.64 3.49
CA LEU A 192 7.83 3.01 3.28
C LEU A 192 8.75 4.03 3.96
N ILE A 193 9.14 3.81 5.20
CA ILE A 193 10.04 4.72 5.92
C ILE A 193 11.36 4.86 5.16
N ILE A 194 12.02 3.76 4.80
CA ILE A 194 13.28 3.79 4.07
C ILE A 194 13.12 4.51 2.73
N SER A 195 12.13 4.13 1.93
CA SER A 195 11.93 4.70 0.61
C SER A 195 11.47 6.16 0.64
N THR A 196 10.71 6.56 1.66
CA THR A 196 10.29 7.95 1.84
C THR A 196 11.45 8.83 2.27
N THR A 197 12.35 8.35 3.12
CA THR A 197 13.58 9.06 3.47
C THR A 197 14.41 9.36 2.21
N VAL A 198 14.55 8.37 1.35
CA VAL A 198 15.29 8.52 0.07
C VAL A 198 14.62 9.54 -0.84
N LEU A 199 13.29 9.48 -1.02
CA LEU A 199 12.54 10.44 -1.84
C LEU A 199 12.52 11.85 -1.21
N GLY A 200 12.52 11.95 0.11
CA GLY A 200 12.60 13.21 0.84
C GLY A 200 13.94 13.91 0.61
N ILE A 201 15.05 13.17 0.69
CA ILE A 201 16.40 13.69 0.38
C ILE A 201 16.48 14.12 -1.10
N ALA A 202 15.82 13.40 -2.00
CA ALA A 202 15.75 13.73 -3.42
C ALA A 202 14.79 14.88 -3.76
N GLY A 203 14.14 15.53 -2.77
CA GLY A 203 13.19 16.62 -2.97
C GLY A 203 11.89 16.20 -3.68
N LYS A 204 11.51 14.93 -3.62
CA LYS A 204 10.33 14.36 -4.30
C LYS A 204 9.12 14.25 -3.36
N ILE A 205 8.92 15.21 -2.46
CA ILE A 205 7.79 15.25 -1.53
C ILE A 205 7.23 16.66 -1.47
N ASP A 206 5.92 16.79 -1.71
CA ASP A 206 5.15 18.01 -1.42
C ASP A 206 4.70 17.94 0.05
N TRP A 207 5.44 18.58 0.94
CA TRP A 207 5.22 18.49 2.37
C TRP A 207 3.88 19.03 2.86
N PRO A 208 3.38 20.18 2.39
CA PRO A 208 2.04 20.68 2.75
C PRO A 208 0.95 19.66 2.47
N ILE A 209 0.89 19.12 1.26
CA ILE A 209 -0.10 18.12 0.87
C ILE A 209 0.12 16.81 1.65
N ALA A 210 1.38 16.39 1.83
CA ALA A 210 1.71 15.17 2.58
C ALA A 210 1.20 15.21 4.02
N ILE A 211 1.36 16.34 4.72
CA ILE A 211 0.91 16.52 6.11
C ILE A 211 -0.61 16.45 6.20
N VAL A 212 -1.32 17.12 5.31
CA VAL A 212 -2.79 17.11 5.26
C VAL A 212 -3.32 15.70 4.98
N MET A 213 -2.73 15.02 3.99
CA MET A 213 -3.07 13.62 3.71
C MET A 213 -2.78 12.71 4.90
N ALA A 214 -1.68 12.92 5.61
CA ALA A 214 -1.31 12.14 6.78
C ALA A 214 -2.32 12.29 7.93
N ALA A 215 -2.83 13.50 8.17
CA ALA A 215 -3.89 13.73 9.17
C ALA A 215 -5.17 12.93 8.84
N GLY A 216 -5.63 12.97 7.60
CA GLY A 216 -6.75 12.13 7.15
C GLY A 216 -6.42 10.63 7.22
N ALA A 217 -5.22 10.25 6.81
CA ALA A 217 -4.78 8.86 6.81
C ALA A 217 -4.71 8.23 8.21
N TRP A 218 -4.38 9.00 9.24
CA TRP A 218 -4.43 8.53 10.62
C TRP A 218 -5.83 8.04 10.98
N LEU A 219 -6.86 8.85 10.69
CA LEU A 219 -8.26 8.48 10.92
C LEU A 219 -8.67 7.28 10.08
N GLY A 220 -8.32 7.27 8.80
CA GLY A 220 -8.63 6.17 7.89
C GLY A 220 -8.02 4.84 8.33
N GLY A 221 -6.75 4.85 8.75
CA GLY A 221 -6.06 3.66 9.26
C GLY A 221 -6.66 3.12 10.56
N TYR A 222 -7.01 4.03 11.47
CA TYR A 222 -7.71 3.67 12.71
C TYR A 222 -9.08 3.06 12.42
N CYS A 223 -9.90 3.73 11.62
CA CYS A 223 -11.24 3.25 11.23
C CYS A 223 -11.17 1.90 10.52
N GLY A 224 -10.22 1.74 9.57
CA GLY A 224 -10.05 0.49 8.84
C GLY A 224 -9.68 -0.67 9.77
N SER A 225 -8.74 -0.48 10.69
CA SER A 225 -8.37 -1.50 11.67
C SER A 225 -9.47 -1.79 12.69
N PHE A 226 -10.25 -0.79 13.09
CA PHE A 226 -11.42 -0.95 13.95
C PHE A 226 -12.50 -1.79 13.25
N LEU A 227 -12.82 -1.49 11.98
CA LEU A 227 -13.78 -2.25 11.18
C LEU A 227 -13.35 -3.72 11.02
N GLN A 228 -12.07 -3.98 10.78
CA GLN A 228 -11.54 -5.34 10.71
C GLN A 228 -11.80 -6.13 12.00
N ARG A 229 -11.53 -5.51 13.15
CA ARG A 229 -11.77 -6.16 14.47
C ARG A 229 -13.25 -6.39 14.74
N LYS A 230 -14.10 -5.39 14.42
CA LYS A 230 -15.55 -5.46 14.72
C LYS A 230 -16.27 -6.44 13.79
N LYS A 231 -15.92 -6.45 12.50
CA LYS A 231 -16.64 -7.25 11.47
C LYS A 231 -15.97 -8.59 11.16
N GLY A 232 -14.73 -8.79 11.60
CA GLY A 232 -14.02 -10.06 11.51
C GLY A 232 -13.53 -10.45 10.11
N ASN A 233 -13.03 -11.69 10.00
CA ASN A 233 -12.32 -12.17 8.82
C ASN A 233 -13.17 -12.25 7.54
N LYS A 234 -14.46 -12.57 7.65
CA LYS A 234 -15.37 -12.59 6.48
C LYS A 234 -15.51 -11.21 5.85
N PHE A 235 -15.65 -10.17 6.67
CA PHE A 235 -15.69 -8.79 6.19
C PHE A 235 -14.41 -8.40 5.44
N ILE A 236 -13.24 -8.76 5.98
CA ILE A 236 -11.95 -8.48 5.33
C ILE A 236 -11.91 -9.13 3.95
N GLN A 237 -12.29 -10.39 3.84
CA GLN A 237 -12.31 -11.11 2.56
C GLN A 237 -13.23 -10.45 1.53
N HIS A 238 -14.48 -10.15 1.92
CA HIS A 238 -15.43 -9.47 1.02
C HIS A 238 -14.96 -8.07 0.63
N PHE A 239 -14.41 -7.31 1.58
CA PHE A 239 -13.90 -5.97 1.32
C PHE A 239 -12.72 -5.98 0.35
N VAL A 240 -11.74 -6.89 0.55
CA VAL A 240 -10.61 -7.07 -0.37
C VAL A 240 -11.11 -7.43 -1.76
N SER A 241 -12.06 -8.36 -1.88
CA SER A 241 -12.64 -8.76 -3.16
C SER A 241 -13.38 -7.60 -3.84
N ALA A 242 -14.20 -6.86 -3.09
CA ALA A 242 -14.93 -5.71 -3.63
C ALA A 242 -13.98 -4.60 -4.13
N CYS A 243 -12.95 -4.26 -3.35
CA CYS A 243 -11.92 -3.29 -3.76
C CYS A 243 -11.16 -3.76 -5.01
N SER A 244 -10.85 -5.04 -5.11
CA SER A 244 -10.15 -5.62 -6.28
C SER A 244 -11.03 -5.53 -7.54
N ILE A 245 -12.32 -5.81 -7.42
CA ILE A 245 -13.28 -5.72 -8.54
C ILE A 245 -13.47 -4.26 -8.96
N ALA A 246 -13.70 -3.35 -7.99
CA ALA A 246 -13.88 -1.93 -8.29
C ALA A 246 -12.66 -1.34 -9.00
N MET A 247 -11.46 -1.74 -8.57
CA MET A 247 -10.22 -1.35 -9.19
C MET A 247 -10.05 -1.90 -10.60
N ALA A 248 -10.45 -3.17 -10.83
CA ALA A 248 -10.44 -3.78 -12.14
C ALA A 248 -11.37 -3.03 -13.10
N ILE A 249 -12.60 -2.71 -12.66
CA ILE A 249 -13.58 -1.95 -13.44
C ILE A 249 -13.02 -0.56 -13.79
N TYR A 250 -12.50 0.17 -12.80
CA TYR A 250 -11.92 1.50 -13.02
C TYR A 250 -10.86 1.49 -14.12
N LEU A 251 -9.97 0.50 -14.10
CA LEU A 251 -8.86 0.43 -15.05
C LEU A 251 -9.28 -0.04 -16.44
N VAL A 252 -10.30 -0.90 -16.54
CA VAL A 252 -10.89 -1.26 -17.85
C VAL A 252 -11.57 -0.03 -18.48
N VAL A 253 -12.28 0.74 -17.66
CA VAL A 253 -12.93 1.99 -18.13
C VAL A 253 -11.88 3.00 -18.58
N ASP A 254 -10.82 3.20 -17.82
CA ASP A 254 -9.71 4.11 -18.17
C ASP A 254 -9.03 3.71 -19.47
N LEU A 255 -8.82 2.40 -19.69
CA LEU A 255 -8.19 1.85 -20.89
C LEU A 255 -9.09 1.96 -22.15
N VAL A 256 -10.41 2.04 -21.98
CA VAL A 256 -11.38 2.15 -23.08
C VAL A 256 -11.63 3.62 -23.44
N ILE A 257 -11.43 4.57 -22.48
CA ILE A 257 -11.70 6.00 -22.68
C ILE A 257 -10.44 6.77 -23.10
N SER A 258 -9.23 6.28 -22.79
CA SER A 258 -7.95 6.85 -23.24
C SER A 258 -7.52 6.32 -24.60
#